data_30be8e94980da73deaae39ba2e222fd8
#
_entry.id   30be8e94980da73deaae39ba2e222fd8
#
_cell.length_a   1.000
_cell.length_b   1.000
_cell.length_c   1.000
_cell.angle_alpha   90.00
_cell.angle_beta   90.00
_cell.angle_gamma   90.00
#
_symmetry.space_group_name_H-M   'P 1'
#
loop_
_entity.id
_entity.type
_entity.pdbx_description
1 polymer ?
#
loop_
_entity_poly.entity_id
_entity_poly.type
_entity_poly.pdbx_seq_one_letter_code
_entity_poly.pdbx_strand_id
1 'polypeptide(L)'
;MSLFKGPMRQHIPGHKELSDHVDIMEVKAGSKVFIPLICGPSVNLEILVKEGDHVSIGTKVAQCNERNVVPIFASVSGTVAGTQKLMHSSLKPVEHLVIENDGLYERVRSFEPLDYKSADRTALIDFMMNAGIIGLGGAGFPAYIKYKFAKDVKKLIINAVECEPFITADYKMIQAHKEEFVTGVAAMKKMAMAPEAVIAIKKTHPDLIQFVEEAVKGMEGFSVAAVPDVYPMGWERVLVREIMHAEYEKLPGEVGAIVNNATTAIAFGDALLTGTPIVSKTLTVSGNAIKKPVNVQVPVGVPVSEIVAACGGYTCEGVRLIAGGPMMGKTIVNDKFVIDRNMNALTILENKPFDSIACLRCGKCSDHCPAGLQPVRIAQAVKTNDKKAMEKLCAMDCIECGLCTYICPSRLDVTENVRRAKRQLMLAKK
;
A
#
# COMPACT_ATOMS: atom_id res chain seq x y z
N MET A 1 -21.75 -15.49 7.75
CA MET A 1 -20.73 -16.53 8.03
C MET A 1 -19.48 -15.78 8.50
N SER A 2 -18.98 -16.00 9.72
CA SER A 2 -17.79 -15.29 10.21
C SER A 2 -16.59 -15.60 9.31
N LEU A 3 -15.97 -14.56 8.75
CA LEU A 3 -14.83 -14.66 7.85
C LEU A 3 -13.50 -15.06 8.57
N PHE A 4 -13.52 -15.22 9.90
CA PHE A 4 -12.30 -15.29 10.71
C PHE A 4 -12.23 -16.52 11.62
N LYS A 5 -12.66 -17.68 11.15
CA LYS A 5 -12.60 -18.93 11.92
C LYS A 5 -11.26 -19.66 11.87
N GLY A 6 -10.33 -19.23 11.02
CA GLY A 6 -9.00 -19.85 10.94
C GLY A 6 -8.10 -19.44 12.11
N PRO A 7 -7.15 -20.32 12.53
CA PRO A 7 -6.15 -19.96 13.52
C PRO A 7 -5.13 -18.99 12.93
N MET A 8 -5.47 -17.72 12.82
CA MET A 8 -4.66 -16.62 12.28
C MET A 8 -3.37 -16.35 13.09
N ARG A 9 -2.69 -17.38 13.54
CA ARG A 9 -1.53 -17.23 14.44
C ARG A 9 -0.26 -17.78 13.81
N GLN A 10 -0.07 -17.53 12.52
CA GLN A 10 1.18 -17.91 11.86
C GLN A 10 2.18 -16.78 12.00
N HIS A 11 3.22 -16.99 12.77
CA HIS A 11 4.40 -16.16 12.71
C HIS A 11 5.15 -16.46 11.40
N ILE A 12 5.49 -15.39 10.66
CA ILE A 12 6.31 -15.48 9.45
C ILE A 12 7.60 -14.70 9.71
N PRO A 13 8.80 -15.25 9.39
CA PRO A 13 10.06 -14.52 9.52
C PRO A 13 9.98 -13.17 8.80
N GLY A 14 10.20 -12.09 9.52
CA GLY A 14 9.99 -10.73 9.02
C GLY A 14 11.11 -10.20 8.15
N HIS A 15 12.35 -10.67 8.38
CA HIS A 15 13.57 -10.18 7.70
C HIS A 15 13.70 -8.64 7.72
N LYS A 16 13.21 -8.01 8.80
CA LYS A 16 13.23 -6.55 8.98
C LYS A 16 14.65 -6.04 9.25
N GLU A 17 15.45 -6.86 9.89
CA GLU A 17 16.86 -6.61 10.22
C GLU A 17 17.73 -6.22 9.03
N LEU A 18 17.27 -6.49 7.80
CA LEU A 18 18.00 -6.11 6.60
C LEU A 18 17.96 -4.60 6.31
N SER A 19 16.91 -3.88 6.77
CA SER A 19 16.69 -2.48 6.40
C SER A 19 16.17 -1.56 7.53
N ASP A 20 15.80 -2.10 8.70
CA ASP A 20 15.21 -1.31 9.79
C ASP A 20 16.23 -0.39 10.51
N HIS A 21 17.51 -0.76 10.48
CA HIS A 21 18.61 -0.03 11.12
C HIS A 21 19.30 0.98 10.19
N VAL A 22 18.96 0.99 8.89
CA VAL A 22 19.56 1.89 7.90
C VAL A 22 18.66 3.12 7.70
N ASP A 23 19.28 4.31 7.59
CA ASP A 23 18.56 5.53 7.29
C ASP A 23 17.94 5.52 5.88
N ILE A 24 16.91 6.33 5.69
CA ILE A 24 16.25 6.47 4.39
C ILE A 24 17.24 7.10 3.40
N MET A 25 17.49 6.43 2.29
CA MET A 25 18.37 6.90 1.23
C MET A 25 17.56 7.68 0.19
N GLU A 26 17.93 8.92 -0.10
CA GLU A 26 17.33 9.66 -1.20
C GLU A 26 17.91 9.18 -2.54
N VAL A 27 17.02 8.86 -3.49
CA VAL A 27 17.38 8.50 -4.86
C VAL A 27 16.80 9.56 -5.81
N LYS A 28 17.68 10.28 -6.50
CA LYS A 28 17.29 11.27 -7.51
C LYS A 28 16.83 10.58 -8.79
N ALA A 29 15.90 11.23 -9.50
CA ALA A 29 15.50 10.78 -10.82
C ALA A 29 16.63 10.97 -11.84
N GLY A 30 16.74 10.05 -12.79
CA GLY A 30 17.56 10.20 -13.97
C GLY A 30 17.02 11.26 -14.96
N SER A 31 17.32 11.10 -16.23
CA SER A 31 16.95 12.08 -17.28
C SER A 31 15.45 12.15 -17.57
N LYS A 32 14.68 11.11 -17.22
CA LYS A 32 13.24 11.04 -17.48
C LYS A 32 12.51 10.38 -16.31
N VAL A 33 11.29 10.88 -16.05
CA VAL A 33 10.31 10.20 -15.19
C VAL A 33 9.05 9.88 -15.98
N PHE A 34 8.36 8.82 -15.58
CA PHE A 34 7.18 8.30 -16.25
C PHE A 34 6.04 8.23 -15.23
N ILE A 35 5.24 9.27 -15.11
CA ILE A 35 4.18 9.36 -14.10
C ILE A 35 2.99 8.50 -14.54
N PRO A 36 2.60 7.45 -13.79
CA PRO A 36 1.50 6.59 -14.17
C PRO A 36 0.16 7.34 -14.19
N LEU A 37 -0.54 7.33 -15.31
CA LEU A 37 -1.88 7.90 -15.46
C LEU A 37 -2.94 6.88 -15.07
N ILE A 38 -2.96 6.54 -13.77
CA ILE A 38 -3.89 5.58 -13.18
C ILE A 38 -4.34 6.04 -11.79
N CYS A 39 -5.60 5.81 -11.48
CA CYS A 39 -6.17 6.06 -10.17
C CYS A 39 -7.08 4.90 -9.75
N GLY A 40 -6.55 4.02 -8.90
CA GLY A 40 -7.23 2.77 -8.55
C GLY A 40 -7.52 1.94 -9.82
N PRO A 41 -8.79 1.58 -10.10
CA PRO A 41 -9.15 0.85 -11.32
C PRO A 41 -9.31 1.74 -12.55
N SER A 42 -9.38 3.07 -12.42
CA SER A 42 -9.60 4.00 -13.52
C SER A 42 -8.31 4.37 -14.23
N VAL A 43 -8.35 4.33 -15.56
CA VAL A 43 -7.28 4.75 -16.47
C VAL A 43 -7.71 5.92 -17.37
N ASN A 44 -8.94 6.41 -17.18
CA ASN A 44 -9.46 7.58 -17.89
C ASN A 44 -9.19 8.83 -17.04
N LEU A 45 -8.09 9.49 -17.33
CA LEU A 45 -7.69 10.72 -16.68
C LEU A 45 -7.67 11.86 -17.69
N GLU A 46 -8.09 13.03 -17.24
CA GLU A 46 -7.89 14.26 -17.96
C GLU A 46 -6.44 14.72 -17.75
N ILE A 47 -5.68 14.85 -18.84
CA ILE A 47 -4.33 15.40 -18.84
C ILE A 47 -4.43 16.90 -18.95
N LEU A 48 -3.80 17.64 -18.03
CA LEU A 48 -3.92 19.09 -17.88
C LEU A 48 -2.73 19.87 -18.48
N VAL A 49 -1.76 19.15 -19.01
CA VAL A 49 -0.53 19.69 -19.63
C VAL A 49 -0.35 19.08 -21.01
N LYS A 50 0.41 19.74 -21.88
CA LYS A 50 0.70 19.29 -23.24
C LYS A 50 2.21 19.14 -23.45
N GLU A 51 2.60 18.43 -24.49
CA GLU A 51 3.99 18.32 -24.93
C GLU A 51 4.63 19.71 -25.15
N GLY A 52 5.82 19.90 -24.62
CA GLY A 52 6.55 21.16 -24.61
C GLY A 52 6.28 22.06 -23.40
N ASP A 53 5.26 21.80 -22.59
CA ASP A 53 5.02 22.59 -21.38
C ASP A 53 6.13 22.32 -20.35
N HIS A 54 6.61 23.40 -19.69
CA HIS A 54 7.49 23.27 -18.53
C HIS A 54 6.66 23.11 -17.26
N VAL A 55 7.05 22.15 -16.42
CA VAL A 55 6.42 21.86 -15.13
C VAL A 55 7.44 21.91 -14.00
N SER A 56 7.01 22.33 -12.83
CA SER A 56 7.78 22.23 -11.58
C SER A 56 7.22 21.12 -10.70
N ILE A 57 7.99 20.65 -9.71
CA ILE A 57 7.51 19.68 -8.72
C ILE A 57 6.27 20.25 -8.03
N GLY A 58 5.16 19.49 -8.04
CA GLY A 58 3.89 19.93 -7.48
C GLY A 58 2.93 20.57 -8.49
N THR A 59 3.34 20.77 -9.76
CA THR A 59 2.41 21.15 -10.82
C THR A 59 1.38 20.04 -11.02
N LYS A 60 0.07 20.39 -11.01
CA LYS A 60 -1.01 19.45 -11.29
C LYS A 60 -1.00 19.09 -12.78
N VAL A 61 -0.72 17.84 -13.10
CA VAL A 61 -0.52 17.39 -14.51
C VAL A 61 -1.67 16.57 -15.05
N ALA A 62 -2.45 15.93 -14.19
CA ALA A 62 -3.62 15.16 -14.60
C ALA A 62 -4.63 15.03 -13.46
N GLN A 63 -5.85 14.62 -13.77
CA GLN A 63 -6.90 14.38 -12.78
C GLN A 63 -7.84 13.27 -13.23
N CYS A 64 -8.20 12.37 -12.30
CA CYS A 64 -9.31 11.46 -12.47
C CYS A 64 -10.60 12.14 -12.03
N ASN A 65 -11.64 12.13 -12.91
CA ASN A 65 -12.95 12.76 -12.67
C ASN A 65 -14.13 11.77 -12.73
N GLU A 66 -13.91 10.47 -13.04
CA GLU A 66 -15.02 9.55 -13.32
C GLU A 66 -15.88 9.22 -12.08
N ARG A 67 -15.27 8.59 -11.07
CA ARG A 67 -15.97 8.16 -9.86
C ARG A 67 -15.50 8.93 -8.63
N ASN A 68 -14.22 9.24 -8.62
CA ASN A 68 -13.55 9.90 -7.51
C ASN A 68 -12.57 10.90 -8.07
N VAL A 69 -12.55 12.10 -7.50
CA VAL A 69 -11.58 13.13 -7.87
C VAL A 69 -10.23 12.77 -7.26
N VAL A 70 -9.21 12.58 -8.10
CA VAL A 70 -7.83 12.35 -7.65
C VAL A 70 -6.88 13.07 -8.59
N PRO A 71 -6.30 14.20 -8.17
CA PRO A 71 -5.25 14.87 -8.92
C PRO A 71 -3.94 14.10 -8.90
N ILE A 72 -3.13 14.27 -9.95
CA ILE A 72 -1.78 13.76 -10.10
C ILE A 72 -0.87 14.97 -10.35
N PHE A 73 0.30 14.94 -9.69
CA PHE A 73 1.24 16.05 -9.70
C PHE A 73 2.60 15.63 -10.28
N ALA A 74 3.30 16.58 -10.88
CA ALA A 74 4.67 16.39 -11.35
C ALA A 74 5.61 16.11 -10.18
N SER A 75 6.45 15.10 -10.32
CA SER A 75 7.40 14.63 -9.31
C SER A 75 8.81 15.20 -9.48
N VAL A 76 9.08 15.78 -10.64
CA VAL A 76 10.32 16.50 -10.98
C VAL A 76 9.98 17.80 -11.70
N SER A 77 10.94 18.73 -11.79
CA SER A 77 10.88 19.87 -12.73
C SER A 77 11.41 19.44 -14.09
N GLY A 78 10.89 20.07 -15.15
CA GLY A 78 11.35 19.77 -16.51
C GLY A 78 10.28 19.96 -17.57
N THR A 79 10.51 19.41 -18.75
CA THR A 79 9.64 19.57 -19.93
C THR A 79 8.80 18.32 -20.17
N VAL A 80 7.52 18.49 -20.39
CA VAL A 80 6.61 17.41 -20.78
C VAL A 80 6.97 16.92 -22.19
N ALA A 81 7.30 15.63 -22.33
CA ALA A 81 7.67 14.98 -23.60
C ALA A 81 6.53 14.13 -24.20
N GLY A 82 5.29 14.37 -23.76
CA GLY A 82 4.12 13.62 -24.20
C GLY A 82 3.77 12.44 -23.30
N THR A 83 3.17 11.40 -23.87
CA THR A 83 2.77 10.19 -23.14
C THR A 83 3.38 8.93 -23.74
N GLN A 84 3.57 7.91 -22.90
CA GLN A 84 4.09 6.61 -23.29
C GLN A 84 3.35 5.49 -22.58
N LYS A 85 3.01 4.42 -23.31
CA LYS A 85 2.38 3.23 -22.75
C LYS A 85 3.44 2.26 -22.25
N LEU A 86 3.48 2.05 -20.93
CA LEU A 86 4.43 1.16 -20.28
C LEU A 86 3.72 0.09 -19.46
N MET A 87 4.42 -1.00 -19.17
CA MET A 87 3.92 -2.02 -18.24
C MET A 87 3.91 -1.45 -16.81
N HIS A 88 2.77 -1.54 -16.16
CA HIS A 88 2.57 -1.04 -14.80
C HIS A 88 2.59 -2.20 -13.77
N SER A 89 2.83 -1.90 -12.50
CA SER A 89 2.79 -2.85 -11.38
C SER A 89 1.45 -3.57 -11.22
N SER A 90 0.38 -3.07 -11.86
CA SER A 90 -0.92 -3.77 -11.98
C SER A 90 -0.89 -4.97 -12.92
N LEU A 91 0.22 -5.24 -13.61
CA LEU A 91 0.40 -6.24 -14.68
C LEU A 91 -0.43 -5.93 -15.94
N LYS A 92 -0.70 -4.65 -16.18
CA LYS A 92 -1.37 -4.14 -17.38
C LYS A 92 -0.54 -3.00 -17.97
N PRO A 93 -0.58 -2.81 -19.30
CA PRO A 93 -0.05 -1.61 -19.91
C PRO A 93 -0.93 -0.40 -19.54
N VAL A 94 -0.30 0.68 -19.08
CA VAL A 94 -0.92 1.94 -18.66
C VAL A 94 -0.22 3.10 -19.36
N GLU A 95 -0.95 4.16 -19.68
CA GLU A 95 -0.37 5.42 -20.14
C GLU A 95 0.41 6.09 -19.01
N HIS A 96 1.56 6.65 -19.34
CA HIS A 96 2.41 7.43 -18.45
C HIS A 96 2.70 8.78 -19.06
N LEU A 97 2.59 9.84 -18.28
CA LEU A 97 3.11 11.15 -18.67
C LEU A 97 4.62 11.13 -18.56
N VAL A 98 5.31 11.52 -19.61
CA VAL A 98 6.78 11.56 -19.65
C VAL A 98 7.24 12.98 -19.39
N ILE A 99 8.12 13.17 -18.42
CA ILE A 99 8.77 14.46 -18.13
C ILE A 99 10.29 14.25 -18.29
N GLU A 100 10.90 15.05 -19.14
CA GLU A 100 12.35 15.19 -19.24
C GLU A 100 12.83 16.05 -18.07
N ASN A 101 13.52 15.39 -17.12
CA ASN A 101 14.01 16.01 -15.91
C ASN A 101 15.14 16.99 -16.20
N ASP A 102 15.00 18.23 -15.80
CA ASP A 102 16.02 19.28 -15.98
C ASP A 102 17.10 19.27 -14.87
N GLY A 103 16.88 18.50 -13.81
CA GLY A 103 17.78 18.40 -12.67
C GLY A 103 17.80 19.61 -11.76
N LEU A 104 16.94 20.61 -11.98
CA LEU A 104 16.86 21.83 -11.17
C LEU A 104 16.01 21.61 -9.90
N TYR A 105 15.06 20.68 -9.94
CA TYR A 105 14.13 20.37 -8.83
C TYR A 105 13.33 21.58 -8.34
N GLU A 106 13.00 22.50 -9.26
CA GLU A 106 12.14 23.63 -8.96
C GLU A 106 10.78 23.17 -8.44
N ARG A 107 10.28 23.87 -7.40
CA ARG A 107 9.01 23.51 -6.74
C ARG A 107 8.01 24.64 -6.86
N VAL A 108 6.74 24.27 -7.03
CA VAL A 108 5.59 25.17 -6.89
C VAL A 108 4.77 24.72 -5.69
N ARG A 109 4.24 25.68 -4.96
CA ARG A 109 3.24 25.39 -3.94
C ARG A 109 1.95 24.96 -4.65
N SER A 110 1.52 23.72 -4.45
CA SER A 110 0.36 23.15 -5.15
C SER A 110 -0.96 23.66 -4.57
N PHE A 111 -0.97 23.97 -3.28
CA PHE A 111 -2.12 24.50 -2.53
C PHE A 111 -1.63 25.19 -1.25
N GLU A 112 -2.46 26.08 -0.68
CA GLU A 112 -2.14 26.72 0.60
C GLU A 112 -2.21 25.70 1.74
N PRO A 113 -1.26 25.71 2.70
CA PRO A 113 -1.37 24.94 3.92
C PRO A 113 -2.67 25.21 4.67
N LEU A 114 -3.18 24.20 5.38
CA LEU A 114 -4.43 24.31 6.11
C LEU A 114 -4.23 23.90 7.57
N ASP A 115 -4.49 24.85 8.49
CA ASP A 115 -4.48 24.52 9.90
C ASP A 115 -5.71 23.66 10.25
N TYR A 116 -5.46 22.38 10.53
CA TYR A 116 -6.52 21.42 10.87
C TYR A 116 -7.27 21.77 12.15
N LYS A 117 -6.68 22.59 13.08
CA LYS A 117 -7.31 22.95 14.35
C LYS A 117 -8.46 23.90 14.12
N SER A 118 -8.30 24.88 13.21
CA SER A 118 -9.30 25.89 12.87
C SER A 118 -10.27 25.42 11.77
N ALA A 119 -9.81 24.58 10.83
CA ALA A 119 -10.61 24.08 9.70
C ALA A 119 -11.76 23.20 10.18
N ASP A 120 -12.92 23.31 9.55
CA ASP A 120 -14.04 22.40 9.75
C ASP A 120 -13.84 21.04 9.04
N ARG A 121 -14.75 20.10 9.31
CA ARG A 121 -14.70 18.74 8.73
C ARG A 121 -14.76 18.76 7.21
N THR A 122 -15.60 19.60 6.61
CA THR A 122 -15.80 19.66 5.16
C THR A 122 -14.55 20.21 4.48
N ALA A 123 -14.00 21.30 5.01
CA ALA A 123 -12.76 21.88 4.51
C ALA A 123 -11.59 20.87 4.54
N LEU A 124 -11.46 20.07 5.60
CA LEU A 124 -10.43 19.03 5.69
C LEU A 124 -10.63 17.90 4.68
N ILE A 125 -11.88 17.47 4.43
CA ILE A 125 -12.20 16.44 3.44
C ILE A 125 -11.89 16.96 2.03
N ASP A 126 -12.29 18.17 1.71
CA ASP A 126 -12.04 18.80 0.41
C ASP A 126 -10.54 19.07 0.19
N PHE A 127 -9.82 19.46 1.24
CA PHE A 127 -8.37 19.59 1.20
C PHE A 127 -7.70 18.23 0.92
N MET A 128 -8.07 17.17 1.63
CA MET A 128 -7.54 15.81 1.39
C MET A 128 -7.80 15.35 -0.05
N MET A 129 -8.98 15.64 -0.59
CA MET A 129 -9.35 15.34 -1.98
C MET A 129 -8.46 16.11 -2.97
N ASN A 130 -8.32 17.42 -2.79
CA ASN A 130 -7.56 18.29 -3.68
C ASN A 130 -6.04 18.06 -3.58
N ALA A 131 -5.55 17.63 -2.42
CA ALA A 131 -4.17 17.21 -2.23
C ALA A 131 -3.86 15.83 -2.84
N GLY A 132 -4.87 15.12 -3.35
CA GLY A 132 -4.68 13.84 -4.02
C GLY A 132 -4.24 12.71 -3.09
N ILE A 133 -4.61 12.78 -1.80
CA ILE A 133 -4.22 11.78 -0.81
C ILE A 133 -4.92 10.45 -1.07
N ILE A 134 -4.14 9.43 -1.34
CA ILE A 134 -4.58 8.04 -1.55
C ILE A 134 -3.99 7.12 -0.48
N GLY A 135 -4.52 5.91 -0.37
CA GLY A 135 -3.99 4.89 0.54
C GLY A 135 -2.59 4.42 0.10
N LEU A 136 -1.57 4.80 0.85
CA LEU A 136 -0.15 4.54 0.53
C LEU A 136 0.37 3.18 1.01
N GLY A 137 -0.43 2.42 1.72
CA GLY A 137 -0.11 1.04 2.13
C GLY A 137 -0.42 -0.04 1.07
N GLY A 138 -0.45 0.31 -0.22
CA GLY A 138 -0.67 -0.59 -1.34
C GLY A 138 -2.03 -0.49 -2.03
N ALA A 139 -3.09 -0.06 -1.34
CA ALA A 139 -4.46 -0.07 -1.89
C ALA A 139 -4.72 1.01 -2.93
N GLY A 140 -4.05 2.16 -2.88
CA GLY A 140 -4.25 3.29 -3.80
C GLY A 140 -5.67 3.88 -3.80
N PHE A 141 -6.49 3.56 -2.79
CA PHE A 141 -7.86 4.05 -2.69
C PHE A 141 -7.88 5.51 -2.22
N PRO A 142 -8.69 6.41 -2.82
CA PRO A 142 -8.78 7.81 -2.41
C PRO A 142 -9.21 7.94 -0.94
N ALA A 143 -8.35 8.50 -0.10
CA ALA A 143 -8.53 8.45 1.35
C ALA A 143 -9.74 9.26 1.82
N TYR A 144 -10.02 10.42 1.19
CA TYR A 144 -11.14 11.30 1.56
C TYR A 144 -12.52 10.62 1.54
N ILE A 145 -12.70 9.59 0.71
CA ILE A 145 -13.98 8.88 0.58
C ILE A 145 -14.36 8.18 1.87
N LYS A 146 -13.37 7.67 2.60
CA LYS A 146 -13.60 7.03 3.90
C LYS A 146 -14.26 7.97 4.90
N TYR A 147 -13.97 9.27 4.78
CA TYR A 147 -14.50 10.31 5.68
C TYR A 147 -15.79 10.93 5.16
N LYS A 148 -15.90 11.12 3.84
CA LYS A 148 -17.06 11.77 3.21
C LYS A 148 -18.37 11.07 3.55
N PHE A 149 -18.37 9.74 3.62
CA PHE A 149 -19.55 8.93 3.88
C PHE A 149 -19.55 8.32 5.29
N ALA A 150 -18.59 8.66 6.14
CA ALA A 150 -18.52 8.13 7.49
C ALA A 150 -19.65 8.68 8.38
N LYS A 151 -20.26 7.76 9.14
CA LYS A 151 -21.26 8.04 10.17
C LYS A 151 -20.95 7.20 11.40
N ASP A 152 -21.27 7.71 12.58
CA ASP A 152 -21.18 6.99 13.85
C ASP A 152 -19.82 6.31 14.08
N VAL A 153 -18.73 7.00 13.72
CA VAL A 153 -17.37 6.47 13.86
C VAL A 153 -17.00 6.44 15.34
N LYS A 154 -16.67 5.24 15.82
CA LYS A 154 -16.22 4.99 17.19
C LYS A 154 -14.71 5.09 17.32
N LYS A 155 -13.97 4.58 16.32
CA LYS A 155 -12.51 4.58 16.33
C LYS A 155 -11.94 4.88 14.95
N LEU A 156 -10.96 5.78 14.92
CA LEU A 156 -10.00 5.86 13.83
C LEU A 156 -8.83 4.92 14.16
N ILE A 157 -8.53 3.98 13.30
CA ILE A 157 -7.40 3.06 13.47
C ILE A 157 -6.31 3.43 12.47
N ILE A 158 -5.12 3.77 12.98
CA ILE A 158 -3.93 3.97 12.16
C ILE A 158 -3.12 2.69 12.14
N ASN A 159 -3.02 2.10 10.96
CA ASN A 159 -2.33 0.86 10.73
C ASN A 159 -0.83 1.14 10.51
N ALA A 160 -0.02 0.89 11.53
CA ALA A 160 1.44 0.91 11.52
C ALA A 160 2.01 -0.50 11.77
N VAL A 161 1.25 -1.54 11.41
CA VAL A 161 1.60 -2.94 11.72
C VAL A 161 2.67 -3.50 10.79
N GLU A 162 2.65 -3.12 9.52
CA GLU A 162 3.63 -3.53 8.50
C GLU A 162 3.96 -5.04 8.54
N CYS A 163 2.90 -5.89 8.35
CA CYS A 163 3.00 -7.32 8.57
C CYS A 163 3.70 -8.10 7.43
N GLU A 164 3.91 -7.52 6.25
CA GLU A 164 4.65 -8.14 5.15
C GLU A 164 6.13 -8.33 5.50
N PRO A 165 6.74 -9.48 5.19
CA PRO A 165 8.19 -9.66 5.31
C PRO A 165 8.98 -8.64 4.48
N PHE A 166 10.19 -8.35 4.91
CA PHE A 166 11.16 -7.43 4.29
C PHE A 166 10.80 -5.94 4.31
N ILE A 167 9.57 -5.54 4.60
CA ILE A 167 9.12 -4.14 4.52
C ILE A 167 9.33 -3.42 5.85
N THR A 168 9.98 -2.25 5.83
CA THR A 168 10.25 -1.40 7.00
C THR A 168 9.96 0.09 6.74
N ALA A 169 9.28 0.40 5.61
CA ALA A 169 9.05 1.77 5.18
C ALA A 169 8.16 2.55 6.16
N ASP A 170 7.05 1.95 6.65
CA ASP A 170 6.17 2.63 7.61
C ASP A 170 6.89 2.90 8.94
N TYR A 171 7.68 1.92 9.43
CA TYR A 171 8.49 2.05 10.63
C TYR A 171 9.46 3.24 10.54
N LYS A 172 10.24 3.33 9.46
CA LYS A 172 11.21 4.41 9.26
C LYS A 172 10.54 5.76 9.02
N MET A 173 9.44 5.79 8.28
CA MET A 173 8.70 7.01 7.99
C MET A 173 8.09 7.63 9.26
N ILE A 174 7.55 6.85 10.18
CA ILE A 174 7.00 7.36 11.44
C ILE A 174 8.12 8.02 12.28
N GLN A 175 9.30 7.41 12.32
CA GLN A 175 10.44 7.96 13.06
C GLN A 175 10.99 9.26 12.43
N ALA A 176 11.06 9.31 11.08
CA ALA A 176 11.59 10.45 10.37
C ALA A 176 10.63 11.64 10.30
N HIS A 177 9.30 11.41 10.34
CA HIS A 177 8.25 12.39 10.08
C HIS A 177 7.24 12.47 11.22
N LYS A 178 7.75 12.68 12.45
CA LYS A 178 6.94 12.72 13.69
C LYS A 178 5.83 13.77 13.64
N GLU A 179 6.16 14.99 13.22
CA GLU A 179 5.23 16.13 13.21
C GLU A 179 4.11 15.92 12.19
N GLU A 180 4.47 15.51 10.97
CA GLU A 180 3.54 15.21 9.89
C GLU A 180 2.63 14.05 10.27
N PHE A 181 3.20 13.02 10.92
CA PHE A 181 2.42 11.87 11.40
C PHE A 181 1.35 12.28 12.41
N VAL A 182 1.75 13.02 13.46
CA VAL A 182 0.83 13.45 14.52
C VAL A 182 -0.22 14.40 13.96
N THR A 183 0.19 15.39 13.12
CA THR A 183 -0.73 16.32 12.45
C THR A 183 -1.74 15.59 11.58
N GLY A 184 -1.28 14.65 10.76
CA GLY A 184 -2.16 13.88 9.89
C GLY A 184 -3.15 13.02 10.66
N VAL A 185 -2.72 12.32 11.71
CA VAL A 185 -3.61 11.51 12.56
C VAL A 185 -4.64 12.39 13.27
N ALA A 186 -4.22 13.54 13.80
CA ALA A 186 -5.12 14.48 14.47
C ALA A 186 -6.19 15.04 13.52
N ALA A 187 -5.79 15.46 12.33
CA ALA A 187 -6.71 15.91 11.30
C ALA A 187 -7.67 14.80 10.84
N MET A 188 -7.17 13.59 10.65
CA MET A 188 -7.99 12.42 10.32
C MET A 188 -9.00 12.08 11.43
N LYS A 189 -8.60 12.17 12.72
CA LYS A 189 -9.50 11.98 13.85
C LYS A 189 -10.65 13.00 13.84
N LYS A 190 -10.30 14.28 13.61
CA LYS A 190 -11.28 15.38 13.48
C LYS A 190 -12.23 15.15 12.31
N MET A 191 -11.74 14.78 11.12
CA MET A 191 -12.58 14.46 9.96
C MET A 191 -13.50 13.28 10.20
N ALA A 192 -13.03 12.25 10.90
CA ALA A 192 -13.80 11.09 11.27
C ALA A 192 -14.88 11.41 12.31
N MET A 193 -14.77 12.53 13.05
CA MET A 193 -15.53 12.82 14.26
C MET A 193 -15.44 11.66 15.26
N ALA A 194 -14.31 10.98 15.29
CA ALA A 194 -14.10 9.83 16.15
C ALA A 194 -13.67 10.27 17.55
N PRO A 195 -14.27 9.71 18.62
CA PRO A 195 -13.80 9.97 19.97
C PRO A 195 -12.40 9.45 20.21
N GLU A 196 -12.01 8.37 19.53
CA GLU A 196 -10.72 7.72 19.71
C GLU A 196 -9.95 7.57 18.40
N ALA A 197 -8.62 7.79 18.46
CA ALA A 197 -7.63 7.39 17.45
C ALA A 197 -6.67 6.37 18.07
N VAL A 198 -6.59 5.19 17.49
CA VAL A 198 -5.75 4.08 17.96
C VAL A 198 -4.66 3.81 16.91
N ILE A 199 -3.40 3.97 17.30
CA ILE A 199 -2.25 3.65 16.45
C ILE A 199 -1.83 2.21 16.76
N ALA A 200 -1.99 1.31 15.79
CA ALA A 200 -1.69 -0.10 15.94
C ALA A 200 -0.26 -0.40 15.48
N ILE A 201 0.55 -0.90 16.37
CA ILE A 201 1.98 -1.22 16.14
C ILE A 201 2.22 -2.66 16.61
N LYS A 202 3.07 -3.41 15.92
CA LYS A 202 3.46 -4.73 16.39
C LYS A 202 4.17 -4.67 17.74
N LYS A 203 3.82 -5.57 18.65
CA LYS A 203 4.48 -5.69 19.96
C LYS A 203 5.99 -5.99 19.91
N THR A 204 6.50 -6.42 18.76
CA THR A 204 7.92 -6.68 18.50
C THR A 204 8.73 -5.40 18.21
N HIS A 205 8.08 -4.24 18.12
CA HIS A 205 8.71 -2.93 17.97
C HIS A 205 8.46 -2.03 19.20
N PRO A 206 9.01 -2.36 20.38
CA PRO A 206 8.77 -1.60 21.61
C PRO A 206 9.31 -0.17 21.54
N ASP A 207 10.39 0.04 20.81
CA ASP A 207 10.99 1.36 20.52
C ASP A 207 10.04 2.27 19.75
N LEU A 208 9.37 1.76 18.70
CA LEU A 208 8.38 2.52 17.95
C LEU A 208 7.12 2.77 18.78
N ILE A 209 6.71 1.81 19.61
CA ILE A 209 5.57 1.98 20.53
C ILE A 209 5.87 3.16 21.47
N GLN A 210 7.01 3.14 22.17
CA GLN A 210 7.42 4.21 23.05
C GLN A 210 7.51 5.57 22.33
N PHE A 211 8.12 5.57 21.13
CA PHE A 211 8.25 6.80 20.32
C PHE A 211 6.87 7.41 19.99
N VAL A 212 5.89 6.58 19.59
CA VAL A 212 4.56 7.07 19.26
C VAL A 212 3.77 7.45 20.51
N GLU A 213 3.88 6.70 21.61
CA GLU A 213 3.26 7.07 22.90
C GLU A 213 3.70 8.44 23.39
N GLU A 214 5.00 8.73 23.30
CA GLU A 214 5.55 10.04 23.62
C GLU A 214 5.07 11.13 22.64
N ALA A 215 4.94 10.79 21.35
CA ALA A 215 4.48 11.72 20.31
C ALA A 215 3.04 12.18 20.51
N VAL A 216 2.16 11.30 21.03
CA VAL A 216 0.73 11.60 21.25
C VAL A 216 0.40 11.88 22.73
N LYS A 217 1.40 11.99 23.57
CA LYS A 217 1.25 12.23 25.03
C LYS A 217 0.46 13.51 25.29
N GLY A 218 -0.60 13.39 26.09
CA GLY A 218 -1.48 14.53 26.42
C GLY A 218 -2.52 14.87 25.34
N MET A 219 -2.55 14.16 24.23
CA MET A 219 -3.59 14.34 23.21
C MET A 219 -4.83 13.51 23.60
N GLU A 220 -5.96 14.17 23.77
CA GLU A 220 -7.20 13.53 24.19
C GLU A 220 -7.74 12.54 23.14
N GLY A 221 -8.05 11.33 23.59
CA GLY A 221 -8.59 10.26 22.76
C GLY A 221 -7.56 9.63 21.80
N PHE A 222 -6.25 9.75 22.11
CA PHE A 222 -5.20 9.03 21.39
C PHE A 222 -4.66 7.88 22.23
N SER A 223 -4.37 6.75 21.59
CA SER A 223 -3.75 5.60 22.24
C SER A 223 -2.93 4.78 21.26
N VAL A 224 -1.99 4.00 21.79
CA VAL A 224 -1.21 3.03 21.02
C VAL A 224 -1.65 1.62 21.41
N ALA A 225 -1.88 0.78 20.42
CA ALA A 225 -2.23 -0.62 20.61
C ALA A 225 -1.09 -1.52 20.12
N ALA A 226 -0.48 -2.25 21.06
CA ALA A 226 0.52 -3.27 20.76
C ALA A 226 -0.18 -4.55 20.27
N VAL A 227 -0.16 -4.80 18.95
CA VAL A 227 -0.82 -5.97 18.34
C VAL A 227 0.15 -7.15 18.19
N PRO A 228 -0.37 -8.40 18.16
CA PRO A 228 0.47 -9.59 17.97
C PRO A 228 1.28 -9.58 16.67
N ASP A 229 2.50 -10.15 16.71
CA ASP A 229 3.31 -10.37 15.52
C ASP A 229 2.89 -11.66 14.81
N VAL A 230 1.77 -11.57 14.11
CA VAL A 230 1.22 -12.66 13.30
C VAL A 230 0.80 -12.12 11.93
N TYR A 231 0.89 -12.97 10.92
CA TYR A 231 0.47 -12.61 9.57
C TYR A 231 -0.94 -13.18 9.28
N PRO A 232 -1.86 -12.40 8.72
CA PRO A 232 -1.76 -11.01 8.20
C PRO A 232 -2.39 -9.96 9.13
N MET A 233 -1.80 -9.66 10.27
CA MET A 233 -2.33 -8.72 11.27
C MET A 233 -2.60 -7.31 10.70
N GLY A 234 -1.77 -6.83 9.76
CA GLY A 234 -1.94 -5.53 9.10
C GLY A 234 -3.09 -5.49 8.09
N TRP A 235 -3.79 -6.59 7.84
CA TRP A 235 -4.94 -6.56 6.97
C TRP A 235 -6.16 -5.96 7.69
N GLU A 236 -6.86 -5.03 7.02
CA GLU A 236 -7.88 -4.17 7.64
C GLU A 236 -8.90 -4.92 8.51
N ARG A 237 -9.49 -6.02 8.02
CA ARG A 237 -10.48 -6.79 8.79
C ARG A 237 -9.90 -7.46 10.02
N VAL A 238 -8.66 -7.97 9.90
CA VAL A 238 -7.96 -8.61 11.00
C VAL A 238 -7.65 -7.58 12.08
N LEU A 239 -7.17 -6.42 11.66
CA LEU A 239 -6.83 -5.32 12.56
C LEU A 239 -8.06 -4.75 13.26
N VAL A 240 -9.16 -4.55 12.55
CA VAL A 240 -10.43 -4.12 13.15
C VAL A 240 -10.92 -5.13 14.19
N ARG A 241 -10.88 -6.42 13.88
CA ARG A 241 -11.25 -7.46 14.84
C ARG A 241 -10.37 -7.42 16.10
N GLU A 242 -9.06 -7.26 15.94
CA GLU A 242 -8.12 -7.18 17.06
C GLU A 242 -8.40 -5.95 17.96
N ILE A 243 -8.64 -4.79 17.36
CA ILE A 243 -8.80 -3.51 18.06
C ILE A 243 -10.23 -3.31 18.58
N MET A 244 -11.24 -3.72 17.80
CA MET A 244 -12.66 -3.45 18.09
C MET A 244 -13.36 -4.66 18.71
N HIS A 245 -12.75 -5.86 18.68
CA HIS A 245 -13.39 -7.14 19.05
C HIS A 245 -14.72 -7.36 18.30
N ALA A 246 -14.80 -6.85 17.07
CA ALA A 246 -15.98 -6.88 16.21
C ALA A 246 -15.62 -7.32 14.78
N GLU A 247 -16.58 -7.95 14.11
CA GLU A 247 -16.47 -8.37 12.71
C GLU A 247 -17.51 -7.62 11.87
N TYR A 248 -17.20 -7.39 10.60
CA TYR A 248 -18.09 -6.73 9.64
C TYR A 248 -18.14 -7.51 8.32
N GLU A 249 -19.20 -7.31 7.55
CA GLU A 249 -19.40 -8.05 6.29
C GLU A 249 -18.76 -7.36 5.09
N LYS A 250 -18.93 -6.06 4.92
CA LYS A 250 -18.47 -5.31 3.73
C LYS A 250 -17.42 -4.27 4.07
N LEU A 251 -17.73 -3.32 4.94
CA LEU A 251 -16.88 -2.17 5.24
C LEU A 251 -16.70 -1.96 6.74
N PRO A 252 -15.52 -1.51 7.18
CA PRO A 252 -15.25 -1.24 8.60
C PRO A 252 -16.22 -0.25 9.25
N GLY A 253 -16.84 0.63 8.46
CA GLY A 253 -17.87 1.56 8.93
C GLY A 253 -19.08 0.88 9.57
N GLU A 254 -19.39 -0.39 9.24
CA GLU A 254 -20.48 -1.17 9.84
C GLU A 254 -20.31 -1.34 11.36
N VAL A 255 -19.06 -1.35 11.83
CA VAL A 255 -18.73 -1.43 13.27
C VAL A 255 -18.22 -0.10 13.84
N GLY A 256 -18.33 0.98 13.06
CA GLY A 256 -17.87 2.31 13.46
C GLY A 256 -16.35 2.49 13.39
N ALA A 257 -15.66 1.79 12.50
CA ALA A 257 -14.21 1.93 12.31
C ALA A 257 -13.86 2.62 10.99
N ILE A 258 -12.84 3.47 11.03
CA ILE A 258 -12.09 3.92 9.84
C ILE A 258 -10.65 3.46 10.01
N VAL A 259 -10.08 2.83 8.98
CA VAL A 259 -8.68 2.39 9.00
C VAL A 259 -7.88 3.13 7.95
N ASN A 260 -6.73 3.70 8.34
CA ASN A 260 -5.75 4.29 7.42
C ASN A 260 -4.35 3.77 7.73
N ASN A 261 -3.51 3.70 6.70
CA ASN A 261 -2.10 3.38 6.86
C ASN A 261 -1.33 4.58 7.44
N ALA A 262 -0.27 4.33 8.18
CA ALA A 262 0.56 5.35 8.83
C ALA A 262 1.18 6.32 7.82
N THR A 263 1.76 5.83 6.72
CA THR A 263 2.35 6.69 5.67
C THR A 263 1.29 7.56 4.98
N THR A 264 0.03 7.11 4.89
CA THR A 264 -1.07 7.95 4.41
C THR A 264 -1.35 9.12 5.36
N ALA A 265 -1.26 8.89 6.68
CA ALA A 265 -1.39 9.96 7.66
C ALA A 265 -0.24 10.95 7.56
N ILE A 266 1.00 10.48 7.40
CA ILE A 266 2.18 11.32 7.18
C ILE A 266 1.99 12.20 5.94
N ALA A 267 1.62 11.62 4.80
CA ALA A 267 1.42 12.38 3.56
C ALA A 267 0.30 13.43 3.68
N PHE A 268 -0.75 13.15 4.46
CA PHE A 268 -1.79 14.12 4.72
C PHE A 268 -1.32 15.24 5.66
N GLY A 269 -0.55 14.89 6.70
CA GLY A 269 0.05 15.88 7.60
C GLY A 269 1.04 16.79 6.90
N ASP A 270 1.90 16.23 6.04
CA ASP A 270 2.82 17.01 5.20
C ASP A 270 2.06 17.97 4.29
N ALA A 271 1.03 17.49 3.61
CA ALA A 271 0.18 18.35 2.77
C ALA A 271 -0.45 19.50 3.56
N LEU A 272 -0.95 19.25 4.78
CA LEU A 272 -1.52 20.28 5.65
C LEU A 272 -0.50 21.33 6.10
N LEU A 273 0.73 20.91 6.41
CA LEU A 273 1.79 21.76 6.93
C LEU A 273 2.50 22.56 5.83
N THR A 274 2.73 21.93 4.67
CA THR A 274 3.63 22.50 3.66
C THR A 274 2.95 22.91 2.35
N GLY A 275 1.73 22.42 2.09
CA GLY A 275 1.08 22.55 0.78
C GLY A 275 1.70 21.66 -0.30
N THR A 276 2.40 20.59 0.08
CA THR A 276 3.06 19.65 -0.83
C THR A 276 2.18 18.40 -1.08
N PRO A 277 1.88 18.04 -2.34
CA PRO A 277 1.18 16.81 -2.69
C PRO A 277 2.13 15.59 -2.66
N ILE A 278 1.57 14.40 -2.93
CA ILE A 278 2.38 13.18 -3.06
C ILE A 278 3.16 13.23 -4.38
N VAL A 279 4.41 13.71 -4.32
CA VAL A 279 5.36 13.79 -5.44
C VAL A 279 6.51 12.79 -5.33
N SER A 280 6.73 12.27 -4.12
CA SER A 280 7.74 11.24 -3.86
C SER A 280 7.12 10.06 -3.10
N LYS A 281 7.82 8.94 -3.11
CA LYS A 281 7.43 7.75 -2.38
C LYS A 281 8.62 7.17 -1.63
N THR A 282 8.43 6.91 -0.33
CA THR A 282 9.35 6.08 0.43
C THR A 282 8.88 4.63 0.35
N LEU A 283 9.79 3.75 -0.03
CA LEU A 283 9.55 2.31 -0.15
C LEU A 283 10.77 1.53 0.33
N THR A 284 10.53 0.30 0.79
CA THR A 284 11.62 -0.61 1.15
C THR A 284 12.12 -1.35 -0.10
N VAL A 285 13.40 -1.27 -0.37
CA VAL A 285 14.10 -2.14 -1.34
C VAL A 285 14.85 -3.18 -0.54
N SER A 286 14.41 -4.44 -0.57
CA SER A 286 14.98 -5.49 0.27
C SER A 286 14.82 -6.87 -0.36
N GLY A 287 15.40 -7.87 0.26
CA GLY A 287 15.41 -9.25 -0.20
C GLY A 287 16.80 -9.85 -0.15
N ASN A 288 16.93 -11.10 -0.61
CA ASN A 288 18.20 -11.82 -0.61
C ASN A 288 18.98 -11.70 -1.93
N ALA A 289 18.47 -10.92 -2.90
CA ALA A 289 19.11 -10.76 -4.21
C ALA A 289 19.38 -9.28 -4.57
N ILE A 290 19.45 -8.39 -3.59
CA ILE A 290 19.89 -7.00 -3.73
C ILE A 290 21.10 -6.74 -2.82
N LYS A 291 22.09 -5.99 -3.29
CA LYS A 291 23.35 -5.78 -2.57
C LYS A 291 23.20 -4.91 -1.32
N LYS A 292 22.36 -3.87 -1.38
CA LYS A 292 22.16 -2.92 -0.28
C LYS A 292 20.66 -2.81 0.04
N PRO A 293 20.12 -3.68 0.91
CA PRO A 293 18.77 -3.51 1.41
C PRO A 293 18.64 -2.19 2.18
N VAL A 294 17.65 -1.36 1.83
CA VAL A 294 17.47 -0.03 2.41
C VAL A 294 16.07 0.51 2.11
N ASN A 295 15.59 1.44 2.91
CA ASN A 295 14.44 2.25 2.56
C ASN A 295 14.89 3.41 1.66
N VAL A 296 14.25 3.58 0.51
CA VAL A 296 14.57 4.66 -0.42
C VAL A 296 13.43 5.64 -0.55
N GLN A 297 13.74 6.94 -0.61
CA GLN A 297 12.80 7.98 -1.00
C GLN A 297 13.10 8.39 -2.44
N VAL A 298 12.12 8.23 -3.33
CA VAL A 298 12.28 8.48 -4.76
C VAL A 298 11.12 9.31 -5.33
N PRO A 299 11.33 10.13 -6.35
CA PRO A 299 10.24 10.75 -7.10
C PRO A 299 9.31 9.69 -7.72
N VAL A 300 8.01 9.97 -7.74
CA VAL A 300 7.03 9.10 -8.42
C VAL A 300 7.35 9.04 -9.91
N GLY A 301 7.34 7.85 -10.49
CA GLY A 301 7.62 7.65 -11.91
C GLY A 301 9.09 7.33 -12.24
N VAL A 302 9.96 7.22 -11.24
CA VAL A 302 11.35 6.75 -11.45
C VAL A 302 11.36 5.27 -11.84
N PRO A 303 12.12 4.87 -12.87
CA PRO A 303 12.30 3.47 -13.25
C PRO A 303 12.93 2.64 -12.12
N VAL A 304 12.44 1.41 -11.94
CA VAL A 304 12.98 0.49 -10.92
C VAL A 304 14.45 0.16 -11.15
N SER A 305 14.89 0.10 -12.41
CA SER A 305 16.30 -0.12 -12.76
C SER A 305 17.25 0.93 -12.15
N GLU A 306 16.83 2.19 -12.06
CA GLU A 306 17.63 3.26 -11.46
C GLU A 306 17.74 3.06 -9.93
N ILE A 307 16.68 2.62 -9.28
CA ILE A 307 16.68 2.33 -7.86
C ILE A 307 17.56 1.12 -7.54
N VAL A 308 17.45 0.06 -8.35
CA VAL A 308 18.30 -1.12 -8.22
C VAL A 308 19.77 -0.75 -8.36
N ALA A 309 20.10 0.12 -9.34
CA ALA A 309 21.47 0.62 -9.53
C ALA A 309 21.95 1.42 -8.30
N ALA A 310 21.12 2.31 -7.73
CA ALA A 310 21.44 3.06 -6.52
C ALA A 310 21.65 2.16 -5.30
N CYS A 311 20.94 1.01 -5.23
CA CYS A 311 21.12 -0.02 -4.22
C CYS A 311 22.28 -0.99 -4.52
N GLY A 312 23.16 -0.67 -5.47
CA GLY A 312 24.38 -1.43 -5.79
C GLY A 312 24.18 -2.60 -6.76
N GLY A 313 22.96 -2.79 -7.28
CA GLY A 313 22.63 -3.85 -8.24
C GLY A 313 22.29 -5.18 -7.59
N TYR A 314 21.99 -6.15 -8.43
CA TYR A 314 21.65 -7.52 -8.01
C TYR A 314 22.87 -8.28 -7.48
N THR A 315 22.64 -9.26 -6.59
CA THR A 315 23.70 -10.15 -6.08
C THR A 315 23.92 -11.38 -6.94
N CYS A 316 22.96 -11.73 -7.79
CA CYS A 316 23.00 -12.92 -8.64
C CYS A 316 22.24 -12.68 -9.96
N GLU A 317 22.49 -13.55 -10.94
CA GLU A 317 21.65 -13.66 -12.12
C GLU A 317 20.34 -14.41 -11.79
N GLY A 318 19.26 -14.11 -12.52
CA GLY A 318 17.97 -14.80 -12.30
C GLY A 318 17.26 -14.37 -11.02
N VAL A 319 16.91 -13.10 -10.92
CA VAL A 319 16.16 -12.54 -9.80
C VAL A 319 14.65 -12.59 -10.03
N ARG A 320 13.90 -12.63 -8.96
CA ARG A 320 12.44 -12.42 -8.93
C ARG A 320 12.15 -11.05 -8.35
N LEU A 321 11.62 -10.16 -9.17
CA LEU A 321 11.20 -8.82 -8.79
C LEU A 321 9.75 -8.83 -8.34
N ILE A 322 9.45 -8.30 -7.16
CA ILE A 322 8.10 -8.25 -6.61
C ILE A 322 7.78 -6.80 -6.26
N ALA A 323 6.78 -6.22 -6.93
CA ALA A 323 6.20 -4.95 -6.55
C ALA A 323 5.32 -5.14 -5.30
N GLY A 324 5.80 -4.68 -4.16
CA GLY A 324 5.25 -4.94 -2.82
C GLY A 324 6.03 -5.99 -2.04
N GLY A 325 5.43 -6.51 -0.98
CA GLY A 325 5.98 -7.59 -0.16
C GLY A 325 5.83 -8.97 -0.81
N PRO A 326 6.54 -9.99 -0.32
CA PRO A 326 6.57 -11.31 -0.95
C PRO A 326 5.26 -12.09 -0.84
N MET A 327 4.37 -11.71 0.09
CA MET A 327 3.13 -12.44 0.34
C MET A 327 1.97 -11.93 -0.52
N MET A 328 1.77 -10.61 -0.63
CA MET A 328 0.66 -9.99 -1.36
C MET A 328 1.10 -9.27 -2.63
N GLY A 329 2.38 -8.99 -2.79
CA GLY A 329 2.95 -8.31 -3.95
C GLY A 329 2.77 -9.08 -5.26
N LYS A 330 3.14 -8.43 -6.35
CA LYS A 330 3.03 -9.00 -7.70
C LYS A 330 4.42 -9.19 -8.29
N THR A 331 4.71 -10.38 -8.77
CA THR A 331 5.94 -10.65 -9.52
C THR A 331 5.91 -9.92 -10.86
N ILE A 332 6.94 -9.15 -11.14
CA ILE A 332 7.14 -8.37 -12.36
C ILE A 332 8.24 -9.02 -13.20
N VAL A 333 8.07 -9.00 -14.51
CA VAL A 333 8.96 -9.71 -15.45
C VAL A 333 10.37 -9.10 -15.54
N ASN A 334 10.47 -7.78 -15.42
CA ASN A 334 11.74 -7.03 -15.49
C ASN A 334 11.64 -5.72 -14.71
N ASP A 335 12.74 -4.99 -14.60
CA ASP A 335 12.89 -3.73 -13.87
C ASP A 335 12.57 -2.46 -14.69
N LYS A 336 11.88 -2.61 -15.84
CA LYS A 336 11.49 -1.48 -16.68
C LYS A 336 10.20 -0.79 -16.27
N PHE A 337 9.53 -1.28 -15.23
CA PHE A 337 8.37 -0.59 -14.65
C PHE A 337 8.81 0.54 -13.72
N VAL A 338 7.89 1.41 -13.37
CA VAL A 338 8.20 2.62 -12.58
C VAL A 338 7.53 2.58 -11.20
N ILE A 339 8.05 3.39 -10.29
CA ILE A 339 7.47 3.54 -8.96
C ILE A 339 6.16 4.33 -9.04
N ASP A 340 5.12 3.75 -8.51
CA ASP A 340 3.82 4.39 -8.32
C ASP A 340 3.67 4.90 -6.87
N ARG A 341 2.74 5.83 -6.65
CA ARG A 341 2.46 6.45 -5.35
C ARG A 341 2.12 5.45 -4.24
N ASN A 342 1.48 4.34 -4.56
CA ASN A 342 1.03 3.33 -3.60
C ASN A 342 1.98 2.13 -3.44
N MET A 343 3.12 2.10 -4.13
CA MET A 343 4.10 1.03 -3.99
C MET A 343 4.91 1.23 -2.70
N ASN A 344 4.81 0.32 -1.74
CA ASN A 344 5.49 0.42 -0.44
C ASN A 344 6.75 -0.44 -0.32
N ALA A 345 7.00 -1.30 -1.29
CA ALA A 345 8.22 -2.10 -1.35
C ALA A 345 8.55 -2.57 -2.77
N LEU A 346 9.83 -2.85 -2.95
CA LEU A 346 10.40 -3.64 -4.04
C LEU A 346 11.15 -4.79 -3.40
N THR A 347 10.55 -5.99 -3.40
CA THR A 347 11.20 -7.19 -2.86
C THR A 347 11.91 -7.92 -3.98
N ILE A 348 13.22 -8.17 -3.81
CA ILE A 348 14.10 -8.77 -4.81
C ILE A 348 14.65 -10.07 -4.25
N LEU A 349 14.19 -11.19 -4.79
CA LEU A 349 14.53 -12.51 -4.32
C LEU A 349 15.30 -13.29 -5.40
N GLU A 350 16.19 -14.15 -4.98
CA GLU A 350 16.79 -15.13 -5.86
C GLU A 350 15.70 -16.05 -6.44
N ASN A 351 15.70 -16.20 -7.76
CA ASN A 351 14.72 -17.03 -8.44
C ASN A 351 15.19 -18.50 -8.46
N LYS A 352 15.05 -19.17 -7.31
CA LYS A 352 15.34 -20.61 -7.21
C LYS A 352 14.17 -21.41 -7.75
N PRO A 353 14.39 -22.27 -8.75
CA PRO A 353 13.38 -23.22 -9.16
C PRO A 353 13.08 -24.18 -8.00
N PHE A 354 11.83 -24.56 -7.87
CA PHE A 354 11.42 -25.59 -6.93
C PHE A 354 10.38 -26.49 -7.57
N ASP A 355 10.49 -27.78 -7.28
CA ASP A 355 9.53 -28.76 -7.75
C ASP A 355 8.32 -28.80 -6.81
N SER A 356 7.14 -28.75 -7.40
CA SER A 356 5.90 -29.01 -6.68
C SER A 356 5.50 -30.47 -6.79
N ILE A 357 4.99 -31.02 -5.70
CA ILE A 357 4.47 -32.40 -5.67
C ILE A 357 2.93 -32.37 -5.56
N ALA A 358 2.29 -33.50 -5.76
CA ALA A 358 0.86 -33.62 -5.61
C ALA A 358 0.39 -33.21 -4.20
N CYS A 359 -0.83 -32.68 -4.10
CA CYS A 359 -1.42 -32.27 -2.84
C CYS A 359 -1.48 -33.44 -1.83
N LEU A 360 -0.85 -33.28 -0.70
CA LEU A 360 -0.85 -34.26 0.40
C LEU A 360 -2.17 -34.30 1.19
N ARG A 361 -3.12 -33.42 0.88
CA ARG A 361 -4.41 -33.26 1.60
C ARG A 361 -4.26 -33.02 3.10
N CYS A 362 -3.17 -32.37 3.53
CA CYS A 362 -2.83 -32.16 4.92
C CYS A 362 -3.69 -31.12 5.67
N GLY A 363 -4.55 -30.36 4.97
CA GLY A 363 -5.45 -29.36 5.57
C GLY A 363 -4.83 -28.02 5.95
N LYS A 364 -3.50 -27.89 6.05
CA LYS A 364 -2.84 -26.66 6.54
C LYS A 364 -3.31 -25.35 5.91
N CYS A 365 -3.57 -25.36 4.59
CA CYS A 365 -4.05 -24.17 3.89
C CYS A 365 -5.44 -23.71 4.35
N SER A 366 -6.30 -24.64 4.80
CA SER A 366 -7.62 -24.31 5.35
C SER A 366 -7.53 -23.92 6.84
N ASP A 367 -6.71 -24.61 7.61
CA ASP A 367 -6.56 -24.35 9.05
C ASP A 367 -5.98 -22.97 9.32
N HIS A 368 -5.09 -22.47 8.45
CA HIS A 368 -4.46 -21.15 8.60
C HIS A 368 -5.14 -20.06 7.74
N CYS A 369 -6.23 -20.36 7.05
CA CYS A 369 -6.91 -19.34 6.25
C CYS A 369 -7.60 -18.29 7.13
N PRO A 370 -7.18 -17.02 7.10
CA PRO A 370 -7.79 -15.97 7.93
C PRO A 370 -9.25 -15.67 7.53
N ALA A 371 -9.65 -16.03 6.31
CA ALA A 371 -11.02 -15.91 5.82
C ALA A 371 -11.84 -17.23 6.00
N GLY A 372 -11.32 -18.23 6.69
CA GLY A 372 -12.03 -19.50 6.95
C GLY A 372 -12.36 -20.31 5.70
N LEU A 373 -11.62 -20.13 4.61
CA LEU A 373 -11.86 -20.79 3.33
C LEU A 373 -11.22 -22.18 3.25
N GLN A 374 -11.53 -22.90 2.18
CA GLN A 374 -10.88 -24.16 1.79
C GLN A 374 -10.07 -23.97 0.50
N PRO A 375 -8.89 -23.32 0.55
CA PRO A 375 -8.17 -22.85 -0.64
C PRO A 375 -7.86 -23.94 -1.66
N VAL A 376 -7.45 -25.14 -1.20
CA VAL A 376 -7.12 -26.24 -2.10
C VAL A 376 -8.36 -26.79 -2.83
N ARG A 377 -9.54 -26.76 -2.20
CA ARG A 377 -10.80 -27.17 -2.86
C ARG A 377 -11.23 -26.14 -3.89
N ILE A 378 -11.06 -24.85 -3.59
CA ILE A 378 -11.28 -23.77 -4.57
C ILE A 378 -10.33 -23.96 -5.75
N ALA A 379 -9.03 -24.22 -5.50
CA ALA A 379 -8.06 -24.50 -6.55
C ALA A 379 -8.43 -25.74 -7.41
N GLN A 380 -9.04 -26.75 -6.82
CA GLN A 380 -9.54 -27.90 -7.55
C GLN A 380 -10.75 -27.55 -8.43
N ALA A 381 -11.70 -26.75 -7.92
CA ALA A 381 -12.84 -26.28 -8.70
C ALA A 381 -12.41 -25.42 -9.91
N VAL A 382 -11.30 -24.67 -9.80
CA VAL A 382 -10.71 -23.96 -10.95
C VAL A 382 -10.22 -24.91 -12.02
N LYS A 383 -9.55 -26.01 -11.66
CA LYS A 383 -9.04 -27.01 -12.62
C LYS A 383 -10.16 -27.69 -13.40
N THR A 384 -11.32 -27.87 -12.78
CA THR A 384 -12.52 -28.48 -13.42
C THR A 384 -13.47 -27.43 -13.99
N ASN A 385 -13.13 -26.14 -13.92
CA ASN A 385 -13.98 -25.00 -14.32
C ASN A 385 -15.38 -25.01 -13.69
N ASP A 386 -15.49 -25.53 -12.48
CA ASP A 386 -16.76 -25.64 -11.73
C ASP A 386 -17.07 -24.34 -10.99
N LYS A 387 -17.74 -23.41 -11.68
CA LYS A 387 -18.12 -22.10 -11.13
C LYS A 387 -19.06 -22.23 -9.92
N LYS A 388 -19.99 -23.20 -9.93
CA LYS A 388 -20.93 -23.43 -8.82
C LYS A 388 -20.18 -23.86 -7.55
N ALA A 389 -19.18 -24.73 -7.69
CA ALA A 389 -18.34 -25.10 -6.57
C ALA A 389 -17.51 -23.91 -6.06
N MET A 390 -16.94 -23.07 -6.94
CA MET A 390 -16.21 -21.86 -6.52
C MET A 390 -17.08 -20.89 -5.71
N GLU A 391 -18.35 -20.68 -6.13
CA GLU A 391 -19.32 -19.85 -5.39
C GLU A 391 -19.69 -20.49 -4.04
N LYS A 392 -20.01 -21.78 -4.02
CA LYS A 392 -20.33 -22.53 -2.78
C LYS A 392 -19.18 -22.51 -1.77
N LEU A 393 -17.94 -22.49 -2.24
CA LEU A 393 -16.73 -22.41 -1.43
C LEU A 393 -16.35 -20.97 -1.07
N CYS A 394 -17.19 -19.97 -1.38
CA CYS A 394 -17.00 -18.57 -1.07
C CYS A 394 -15.67 -18.01 -1.58
N ALA A 395 -15.25 -18.38 -2.81
CA ALA A 395 -13.95 -17.98 -3.36
C ALA A 395 -13.77 -16.45 -3.41
N MET A 396 -14.87 -15.68 -3.54
CA MET A 396 -14.85 -14.21 -3.55
C MET A 396 -14.41 -13.59 -2.22
N ASP A 397 -14.53 -14.31 -1.11
CA ASP A 397 -14.14 -13.82 0.22
C ASP A 397 -12.62 -13.95 0.48
N CYS A 398 -11.86 -14.51 -0.48
CA CYS A 398 -10.42 -14.61 -0.37
C CYS A 398 -9.77 -13.22 -0.35
N ILE A 399 -8.96 -12.98 0.67
CA ILE A 399 -8.20 -11.73 0.86
C ILE A 399 -6.83 -11.72 0.15
N GLU A 400 -6.51 -12.79 -0.56
CA GLU A 400 -5.29 -12.95 -1.36
C GLU A 400 -3.98 -12.76 -0.57
N CYS A 401 -3.99 -13.11 0.71
CA CYS A 401 -2.86 -12.90 1.64
C CYS A 401 -1.64 -13.80 1.38
N GLY A 402 -1.70 -14.76 0.47
CA GLY A 402 -0.56 -15.64 0.15
C GLY A 402 -0.30 -16.78 1.13
N LEU A 403 -0.90 -16.77 2.32
CA LEU A 403 -0.57 -17.71 3.40
C LEU A 403 -0.76 -19.17 3.02
N CYS A 404 -1.80 -19.50 2.26
CA CYS A 404 -2.07 -20.88 1.82
C CYS A 404 -1.01 -21.43 0.86
N THR A 405 -0.36 -20.59 0.06
CA THR A 405 0.81 -20.96 -0.76
C THR A 405 2.05 -21.09 0.12
N TYR A 406 2.29 -20.12 1.00
CA TYR A 406 3.46 -20.09 1.89
C TYR A 406 3.60 -21.34 2.75
N ILE A 407 2.52 -21.79 3.40
CA ILE A 407 2.55 -22.93 4.33
C ILE A 407 2.41 -24.29 3.63
N CYS A 408 2.23 -24.33 2.31
CA CYS A 408 1.97 -25.57 1.57
C CYS A 408 3.23 -26.45 1.50
N PRO A 409 3.25 -27.64 2.15
CA PRO A 409 4.41 -28.52 2.09
C PRO A 409 4.63 -29.11 0.69
N SER A 410 3.58 -29.15 -0.14
CA SER A 410 3.66 -29.57 -1.55
C SER A 410 4.13 -28.46 -2.48
N ARG A 411 4.42 -27.26 -1.98
CA ARG A 411 4.84 -26.08 -2.76
C ARG A 411 3.91 -25.73 -3.91
N LEU A 412 2.59 -25.93 -3.70
CA LEU A 412 1.58 -25.58 -4.69
C LEU A 412 1.27 -24.09 -4.66
N ASP A 413 1.06 -23.50 -5.83
CA ASP A 413 0.61 -22.13 -5.95
C ASP A 413 -0.90 -21.99 -5.73
N VAL A 414 -1.29 -22.19 -4.45
CA VAL A 414 -2.71 -22.24 -4.06
C VAL A 414 -3.37 -20.87 -4.20
N THR A 415 -2.67 -19.81 -3.77
CA THR A 415 -3.20 -18.43 -3.82
C THR A 415 -3.53 -18.00 -5.24
N GLU A 416 -2.65 -18.26 -6.21
CA GLU A 416 -2.92 -17.88 -7.61
C GLU A 416 -4.12 -18.65 -8.18
N ASN A 417 -4.28 -19.91 -7.82
CA ASN A 417 -5.48 -20.64 -8.21
C ASN A 417 -6.77 -20.02 -7.63
N VAL A 418 -6.74 -19.57 -6.37
CA VAL A 418 -7.89 -18.87 -5.78
C VAL A 418 -8.11 -17.49 -6.46
N ARG A 419 -7.06 -16.77 -6.82
CA ARG A 419 -7.15 -15.54 -7.63
C ARG A 419 -7.83 -15.81 -8.98
N ARG A 420 -7.50 -16.94 -9.63
CA ARG A 420 -8.17 -17.36 -10.89
C ARG A 420 -9.66 -17.63 -10.68
N ALA A 421 -10.04 -18.29 -9.57
CA ALA A 421 -11.45 -18.49 -9.23
C ALA A 421 -12.19 -17.16 -9.13
N LYS A 422 -11.63 -16.17 -8.39
CA LYS A 422 -12.23 -14.85 -8.27
C LYS A 422 -12.40 -14.17 -9.64
N ARG A 423 -11.37 -14.21 -10.50
CA ARG A 423 -11.46 -13.64 -11.86
C ARG A 423 -12.55 -14.30 -12.70
N GLN A 424 -12.66 -15.64 -12.66
CA GLN A 424 -13.69 -16.38 -13.38
C GLN A 424 -15.11 -16.02 -12.91
N LEU A 425 -15.31 -15.87 -11.59
CA LEU A 425 -16.59 -15.47 -11.02
C LEU A 425 -16.94 -14.01 -11.34
N MET A 426 -15.95 -13.09 -11.32
CA MET A 426 -16.18 -11.69 -11.72
C MET A 426 -16.56 -11.55 -13.20
N LEU A 427 -15.92 -12.33 -14.08
CA LEU A 427 -16.24 -12.32 -15.51
C LEU A 427 -17.61 -12.94 -15.82
N ALA A 428 -18.09 -13.87 -15.00
CA ALA A 428 -19.40 -14.48 -15.17
C ALA A 428 -20.57 -13.56 -14.70
N LYS A 429 -20.28 -12.52 -13.92
CA LYS A 429 -21.27 -11.53 -13.46
C LYS A 429 -21.40 -10.30 -14.38
N LYS A 430 -20.52 -10.18 -15.38
CA LYS A 430 -20.60 -9.19 -16.46
C LYS A 430 -21.38 -9.74 -17.65
#